data_860fa2881295f0570fcee41219b18139
#
_entry.id   860fa2881295f0570fcee41219b18139
#
_cell.length_a   1.000
_cell.length_b   1.000
_cell.length_c   1.000
_cell.angle_alpha   90.00
_cell.angle_beta   90.00
_cell.angle_gamma   90.00
#
_symmetry.space_group_name_H-M   'P 1'
#
loop_
_entity.id
_entity.type
_entity.pdbx_description
1 polymer ?
#
loop_
_entity_poly.entity_id
_entity_poly.type
_entity_poly.pdbx_seq_one_letter_code
_entity_poly.pdbx_strand_id
1 'polypeptide(L)'
;VDKIPTWVDQVYHADMLLEQMTYNGQFQSGFWNAYIGQRGVLRPTEGYNYIAVNDDVYLYTGMTSVTGDQSNVGFVLINMRTKDTKFYEIPGAEEFSAMSSAEGKVQNLRYTATFPLLLNVADRPTYFMSLKDNAGLVKMYAFVDVEQYQLVGTGGTVAEARASYVKALSGDGAVSAGGEPVTGVIQEIHSAVSEGFTRYYFKLDGADTIYVAGI
;
A
#
# COMPACT_ATOMS: atom_id res chain seq x y z
N VAL A 1 23.53 13.33 -15.79
CA VAL A 1 22.19 13.74 -15.39
C VAL A 1 21.99 15.24 -15.58
N ASP A 2 22.92 16.09 -15.15
CA ASP A 2 22.82 17.57 -15.21
C ASP A 2 22.62 18.16 -16.61
N LYS A 3 22.88 17.38 -17.67
CA LYS A 3 22.68 17.79 -19.07
C LYS A 3 21.35 17.33 -19.67
N ILE A 4 20.56 16.58 -18.90
CA ILE A 4 19.27 16.05 -19.35
C ILE A 4 18.20 17.08 -19.05
N PRO A 5 17.34 17.44 -20.02
CA PRO A 5 16.23 18.36 -19.78
C PRO A 5 15.33 17.91 -18.62
N THR A 6 14.82 18.84 -17.83
CA THR A 6 14.01 18.56 -16.64
C THR A 6 12.69 17.84 -16.92
N TRP A 7 12.19 17.94 -18.17
CA TRP A 7 10.96 17.24 -18.58
C TRP A 7 11.18 15.75 -18.93
N VAL A 8 12.45 15.25 -18.87
CA VAL A 8 12.76 13.83 -19.05
C VAL A 8 12.79 13.15 -17.70
N ASP A 9 11.73 12.46 -17.35
CA ASP A 9 11.56 11.85 -16.03
C ASP A 9 12.17 10.45 -15.93
N GLN A 10 12.29 9.74 -17.05
CA GLN A 10 12.84 8.40 -17.09
C GLN A 10 14.11 8.36 -17.94
N VAL A 11 15.26 8.26 -17.28
CA VAL A 11 16.60 8.15 -17.89
C VAL A 11 17.11 6.72 -17.85
N TYR A 12 16.79 6.00 -16.78
CA TYR A 12 17.26 4.64 -16.57
C TYR A 12 16.13 3.63 -16.77
N HIS A 13 16.47 2.47 -17.33
CA HIS A 13 15.52 1.39 -17.53
C HIS A 13 15.29 0.62 -16.21
N ALA A 14 14.06 0.22 -15.96
CA ALA A 14 13.69 -0.46 -14.73
C ALA A 14 14.50 -1.74 -14.49
N ASP A 15 14.59 -2.62 -15.48
CA ASP A 15 15.27 -3.89 -15.33
C ASP A 15 16.74 -3.72 -14.93
N MET A 16 17.43 -2.70 -15.50
CA MET A 16 18.80 -2.39 -15.11
C MET A 16 18.92 -1.96 -13.66
N LEU A 17 17.95 -1.16 -13.15
CA LEU A 17 17.95 -0.72 -11.76
C LEU A 17 17.68 -1.87 -10.81
N LEU A 18 16.74 -2.74 -11.15
CA LEU A 18 16.40 -3.93 -10.37
C LEU A 18 17.56 -4.93 -10.33
N GLU A 19 18.24 -5.13 -11.45
CA GLU A 19 19.43 -5.98 -11.50
C GLU A 19 20.57 -5.42 -10.64
N GLN A 20 20.83 -4.12 -10.70
CA GLN A 20 21.80 -3.45 -9.82
C GLN A 20 21.41 -3.59 -8.34
N MET A 21 20.12 -3.45 -8.01
CA MET A 21 19.65 -3.66 -6.65
C MET A 21 19.84 -5.09 -6.17
N THR A 22 19.50 -6.07 -7.00
CA THR A 22 19.68 -7.49 -6.69
C THR A 22 21.15 -7.77 -6.40
N TYR A 23 22.05 -7.29 -7.24
CA TYR A 23 23.48 -7.44 -7.05
C TYR A 23 23.97 -6.78 -5.74
N ASN A 24 23.58 -5.54 -5.50
CA ASN A 24 23.96 -4.84 -4.26
C ASN A 24 23.40 -5.50 -3.01
N GLY A 25 22.12 -5.89 -3.03
CA GLY A 25 21.49 -6.58 -1.92
C GLY A 25 22.12 -7.95 -1.63
N GLN A 26 22.48 -8.69 -2.67
CA GLN A 26 23.11 -9.99 -2.55
C GLN A 26 24.53 -9.90 -1.95
N PHE A 27 25.30 -8.90 -2.34
CA PHE A 27 26.70 -8.77 -1.95
C PHE A 27 26.97 -7.79 -0.80
N GLN A 28 25.93 -7.20 -0.23
CA GLN A 28 26.06 -6.21 0.85
C GLN A 28 26.88 -6.70 2.04
N SER A 29 26.78 -7.97 2.40
CA SER A 29 27.53 -8.61 3.50
C SER A 29 28.68 -9.49 3.01
N GLY A 30 29.17 -9.26 1.79
CA GLY A 30 30.30 -9.94 1.19
C GLY A 30 29.96 -11.25 0.46
N PHE A 31 30.88 -11.68 -0.39
CA PHE A 31 30.72 -12.80 -1.31
C PHE A 31 30.35 -14.12 -0.61
N TRP A 32 31.01 -14.45 0.50
CA TRP A 32 30.75 -15.71 1.22
C TRP A 32 29.36 -15.74 1.84
N ASN A 33 28.88 -14.61 2.36
CA ASN A 33 27.55 -14.55 2.92
C ASN A 33 26.46 -14.68 1.86
N ALA A 34 26.71 -14.17 0.64
CA ALA A 34 25.76 -14.28 -0.47
C ALA A 34 25.45 -15.72 -0.87
N TYR A 35 26.43 -16.63 -0.73
CA TYR A 35 26.28 -18.03 -1.16
C TYR A 35 26.10 -19.05 -0.02
N ILE A 36 26.65 -18.80 1.15
CA ILE A 36 26.66 -19.78 2.24
C ILE A 36 25.79 -19.37 3.42
N GLY A 37 25.91 -18.15 3.89
CA GLY A 37 25.20 -17.66 5.08
C GLY A 37 23.83 -17.07 4.78
N GLN A 38 23.69 -16.36 3.68
CA GLN A 38 22.51 -15.64 3.19
C GLN A 38 21.80 -14.77 4.25
N ARG A 39 22.52 -14.36 5.29
CA ARG A 39 21.98 -13.52 6.36
C ARG A 39 21.91 -12.08 5.92
N GLY A 40 20.72 -11.46 6.03
CA GLY A 40 20.50 -10.07 5.64
C GLY A 40 20.58 -9.84 4.12
N VAL A 41 20.54 -10.89 3.30
CA VAL A 41 20.48 -10.77 1.85
C VAL A 41 19.06 -10.39 1.45
N LEU A 42 18.92 -9.23 0.84
CA LEU A 42 17.67 -8.72 0.33
C LEU A 42 17.65 -8.79 -1.21
N ARG A 43 16.48 -9.04 -1.75
CA ARG A 43 16.21 -8.99 -3.18
C ARG A 43 14.88 -8.26 -3.46
N PRO A 44 14.74 -7.61 -4.62
CA PRO A 44 13.44 -7.13 -5.07
C PRO A 44 12.44 -8.30 -5.19
N THR A 45 11.18 -8.02 -4.95
CA THR A 45 10.07 -8.92 -5.31
C THR A 45 9.97 -9.05 -6.83
N GLU A 46 9.18 -10.01 -7.33
CA GLU A 46 9.10 -10.30 -8.78
C GLU A 46 8.32 -9.26 -9.58
N GLY A 47 7.96 -8.13 -8.97
CA GLY A 47 7.19 -7.09 -9.64
C GLY A 47 7.65 -5.70 -9.29
N TYR A 48 7.27 -4.77 -10.14
CA TYR A 48 7.48 -3.34 -9.89
C TYR A 48 6.39 -2.51 -10.53
N ASN A 49 6.26 -1.26 -10.06
CA ASN A 49 5.38 -0.28 -10.67
C ASN A 49 6.04 1.09 -10.62
N TYR A 50 5.40 2.08 -11.23
CA TYR A 50 5.87 3.45 -11.23
C TYR A 50 4.93 4.33 -10.44
N ILE A 51 5.51 5.26 -9.68
CA ILE A 51 4.78 6.25 -8.87
C ILE A 51 5.32 7.63 -9.23
N ALA A 52 4.41 8.58 -9.47
CA ALA A 52 4.78 9.97 -9.60
C ALA A 52 4.85 10.63 -8.21
N VAL A 53 5.99 11.22 -7.87
CA VAL A 53 6.20 11.93 -6.61
C VAL A 53 6.92 13.25 -6.90
N ASN A 54 6.29 14.38 -6.57
CA ASN A 54 6.85 15.71 -6.76
C ASN A 54 7.38 15.97 -8.18
N ASP A 55 6.59 15.64 -9.19
CA ASP A 55 6.90 15.80 -10.61
C ASP A 55 8.06 14.94 -11.14
N ASP A 56 8.50 13.96 -10.37
CA ASP A 56 9.46 12.93 -10.79
C ASP A 56 8.81 11.55 -10.82
N VAL A 57 9.31 10.66 -11.69
CA VAL A 57 8.89 9.26 -11.74
C VAL A 57 9.82 8.41 -10.90
N TYR A 58 9.25 7.64 -10.01
CA TYR A 58 9.95 6.65 -9.19
C TYR A 58 9.51 5.24 -9.57
N LEU A 59 10.48 4.35 -9.73
CA LEU A 59 10.25 2.92 -9.71
C LEU A 59 10.02 2.50 -8.25
N TYR A 60 8.98 1.73 -8.01
CA TYR A 60 8.67 1.14 -6.72
C TYR A 60 8.67 -0.39 -6.85
N THR A 61 9.27 -1.07 -5.87
CA THR A 61 9.25 -2.53 -5.73
C THR A 61 9.35 -2.91 -4.26
N GLY A 62 8.76 -4.06 -3.90
CA GLY A 62 8.97 -4.66 -2.60
C GLY A 62 10.36 -5.27 -2.47
N MET A 63 10.80 -5.43 -1.23
CA MET A 63 12.05 -6.11 -0.89
C MET A 63 11.76 -7.29 0.03
N THR A 64 12.24 -8.47 -0.34
CA THR A 64 12.10 -9.68 0.46
C THR A 64 13.47 -10.23 0.88
N SER A 65 13.49 -10.97 1.98
CA SER A 65 14.69 -11.70 2.41
C SER A 65 14.80 -13.02 1.64
N VAL A 66 16.02 -13.38 1.23
CA VAL A 66 16.28 -14.67 0.55
C VAL A 66 16.01 -15.86 1.45
N THR A 67 16.06 -15.68 2.77
CA THR A 67 15.88 -16.75 3.79
C THR A 67 14.50 -16.74 4.44
N GLY A 68 13.64 -15.77 4.12
CA GLY A 68 12.32 -15.62 4.72
C GLY A 68 11.21 -16.22 3.86
N ASP A 69 10.13 -16.61 4.50
CA ASP A 69 8.87 -16.91 3.84
C ASP A 69 8.37 -15.63 3.16
N GLN A 70 7.59 -15.76 2.10
CA GLN A 70 6.97 -14.76 1.20
C GLN A 70 6.46 -13.45 1.86
N SER A 71 7.27 -12.84 2.71
CA SER A 71 6.96 -11.59 3.39
C SER A 71 7.90 -10.48 2.94
N ASN A 72 7.32 -9.32 2.68
CA ASN A 72 8.06 -8.11 2.42
C ASN A 72 8.76 -7.63 3.70
N VAL A 73 10.03 -7.27 3.55
CA VAL A 73 10.80 -6.59 4.61
C VAL A 73 10.60 -5.08 4.53
N GLY A 74 10.29 -4.58 3.33
CA GLY A 74 10.07 -3.17 3.07
C GLY A 74 9.92 -2.88 1.60
N PHE A 75 9.94 -1.61 1.26
CA PHE A 75 9.78 -1.11 -0.10
C PHE A 75 10.93 -0.18 -0.48
N VAL A 76 11.27 -0.20 -1.76
CA VAL A 76 12.26 0.72 -2.33
C VAL A 76 11.59 1.61 -3.36
N LEU A 77 11.92 2.88 -3.29
CA LEU A 77 11.63 3.88 -4.31
C LEU A 77 12.94 4.32 -4.95
N ILE A 78 13.04 4.21 -6.28
CA ILE A 78 14.20 4.64 -7.05
C ILE A 78 13.77 5.74 -8.01
N ASN A 79 14.35 6.92 -7.88
CA ASN A 79 14.13 7.99 -8.83
C ASN A 79 14.69 7.58 -10.20
N MET A 80 13.83 7.57 -11.23
CA MET A 80 14.18 7.07 -12.58
C MET A 80 15.14 7.99 -13.34
N ARG A 81 15.35 9.22 -12.86
CA ARG A 81 16.27 10.19 -13.44
C ARG A 81 17.63 10.20 -12.77
N THR A 82 17.65 10.22 -11.41
CA THR A 82 18.87 10.43 -10.61
C THR A 82 19.46 9.15 -10.05
N LYS A 83 18.68 8.08 -9.95
CA LYS A 83 18.93 6.84 -9.21
C LYS A 83 18.91 7.02 -7.69
N ASP A 84 18.48 8.17 -7.18
CA ASP A 84 18.30 8.32 -5.75
C ASP A 84 17.35 7.25 -5.23
N THR A 85 17.82 6.50 -4.26
CA THR A 85 17.13 5.32 -3.76
C THR A 85 16.76 5.53 -2.30
N LYS A 86 15.49 5.28 -1.97
CA LYS A 86 14.97 5.32 -0.62
C LYS A 86 14.38 3.96 -0.25
N PHE A 87 14.79 3.44 0.88
CA PHE A 87 14.23 2.23 1.47
C PHE A 87 13.30 2.60 2.62
N TYR A 88 12.14 1.99 2.64
CA TYR A 88 11.14 2.11 3.69
C TYR A 88 10.92 0.74 4.30
N GLU A 89 11.27 0.60 5.57
CA GLU A 89 11.07 -0.64 6.33
C GLU A 89 9.60 -0.74 6.74
N ILE A 90 8.85 -1.45 5.96
CA ILE A 90 7.41 -1.70 6.16
C ILE A 90 7.21 -3.20 5.94
N PRO A 91 7.32 -4.00 7.01
CA PRO A 91 7.11 -5.44 6.90
C PRO A 91 5.63 -5.75 6.62
N GLY A 92 5.39 -6.74 5.79
CA GLY A 92 4.01 -7.12 5.45
C GLY A 92 3.95 -8.20 4.37
N ALA A 93 2.79 -8.33 3.76
CA ALA A 93 2.60 -9.23 2.64
C ALA A 93 3.31 -8.72 1.38
N GLU A 94 3.81 -9.62 0.58
CA GLU A 94 4.26 -9.28 -0.76
C GLU A 94 3.08 -8.99 -1.70
N GLU A 95 3.35 -8.37 -2.83
CA GLU A 95 2.35 -7.92 -3.79
C GLU A 95 1.48 -9.06 -4.31
N PHE A 96 2.05 -10.23 -4.60
CA PHE A 96 1.29 -11.38 -5.10
C PHE A 96 0.36 -11.99 -4.05
N SER A 97 0.75 -11.98 -2.79
CA SER A 97 -0.13 -12.38 -1.69
C SER A 97 -1.32 -11.45 -1.55
N ALA A 98 -1.09 -10.15 -1.69
CA ALA A 98 -2.15 -9.15 -1.69
C ALA A 98 -3.08 -9.29 -2.92
N MET A 99 -2.53 -9.55 -4.11
CA MET A 99 -3.32 -9.85 -5.31
C MET A 99 -4.22 -11.07 -5.11
N SER A 100 -3.65 -12.15 -4.57
CA SER A 100 -4.41 -13.37 -4.26
C SER A 100 -5.53 -13.12 -3.24
N SER A 101 -5.31 -12.26 -2.26
CA SER A 101 -6.33 -11.87 -1.29
C SER A 101 -7.47 -11.08 -1.93
N ALA A 102 -7.14 -10.15 -2.83
CA ALA A 102 -8.15 -9.39 -3.57
C ALA A 102 -8.98 -10.28 -4.50
N GLU A 103 -8.33 -11.20 -5.22
CA GLU A 103 -8.99 -12.19 -6.09
C GLU A 103 -9.87 -13.14 -5.27
N GLY A 104 -9.40 -13.60 -4.13
CA GLY A 104 -10.15 -14.43 -3.19
C GLY A 104 -11.44 -13.76 -2.71
N LYS A 105 -11.42 -12.44 -2.50
CA LYS A 105 -12.60 -11.68 -2.09
C LYS A 105 -13.72 -11.68 -3.13
N VAL A 106 -13.37 -11.81 -4.41
CA VAL A 106 -14.27 -11.78 -5.56
C VAL A 106 -14.21 -13.08 -6.40
N GLN A 107 -13.82 -14.19 -5.78
CA GLN A 107 -13.55 -15.48 -6.45
C GLN A 107 -14.72 -15.96 -7.33
N ASN A 108 -15.95 -15.65 -6.95
CA ASN A 108 -17.15 -16.00 -7.71
C ASN A 108 -17.25 -15.26 -9.06
N LEU A 109 -16.54 -14.13 -9.21
CA LEU A 109 -16.53 -13.32 -10.44
C LEU A 109 -15.36 -13.68 -11.37
N ARG A 110 -14.37 -14.44 -10.88
CA ARG A 110 -13.17 -14.86 -11.62
C ARG A 110 -12.38 -13.67 -12.20
N TYR A 111 -12.28 -12.61 -11.45
CA TYR A 111 -11.48 -11.46 -11.85
C TYR A 111 -10.02 -11.66 -11.45
N THR A 112 -9.11 -11.10 -12.26
CA THR A 112 -7.66 -11.14 -12.03
C THR A 112 -7.17 -9.76 -11.60
N ALA A 113 -6.36 -9.71 -10.55
CA ALA A 113 -5.78 -8.49 -10.05
C ALA A 113 -4.62 -8.00 -10.94
N THR A 114 -4.50 -6.69 -11.09
CA THR A 114 -3.28 -6.08 -11.64
C THR A 114 -2.22 -5.97 -10.55
N PHE A 115 -0.95 -5.85 -10.96
CA PHE A 115 0.12 -5.54 -10.01
C PHE A 115 -0.23 -4.25 -9.24
N PRO A 116 -0.11 -4.25 -7.89
CA PRO A 116 -0.62 -3.18 -7.06
C PRO A 116 0.25 -1.91 -7.07
N LEU A 117 -0.37 -0.79 -6.71
CA LEU A 117 0.30 0.43 -6.28
C LEU A 117 0.30 0.50 -4.76
N LEU A 118 1.42 0.92 -4.17
CA LEU A 118 1.49 1.21 -2.74
C LEU A 118 1.00 2.63 -2.48
N LEU A 119 0.00 2.76 -1.63
CA LEU A 119 -0.60 4.03 -1.23
C LEU A 119 -0.65 4.14 0.29
N ASN A 120 -0.82 5.35 0.80
CA ASN A 120 -1.20 5.58 2.18
C ASN A 120 -2.72 5.82 2.25
N VAL A 121 -3.44 4.96 2.97
CA VAL A 121 -4.88 5.12 3.21
C VAL A 121 -5.16 5.02 4.70
N ALA A 122 -5.70 6.07 5.29
CA ALA A 122 -5.96 6.14 6.74
C ALA A 122 -4.71 5.84 7.59
N ASP A 123 -3.58 6.43 7.21
CA ASP A 123 -2.26 6.27 7.84
C ASP A 123 -1.72 4.82 7.86
N ARG A 124 -2.22 3.98 6.94
CA ARG A 124 -1.75 2.60 6.75
C ARG A 124 -1.20 2.39 5.35
N PRO A 125 -0.08 1.66 5.24
CA PRO A 125 0.42 1.21 3.94
C PRO A 125 -0.60 0.25 3.32
N THR A 126 -1.03 0.54 2.11
CA THR A 126 -2.16 -0.13 1.47
C THR A 126 -1.85 -0.37 0.01
N TYR A 127 -2.07 -1.58 -0.45
CA TYR A 127 -2.02 -1.92 -1.87
C TYR A 127 -3.34 -1.54 -2.55
N PHE A 128 -3.25 -0.81 -3.64
CA PHE A 128 -4.36 -0.51 -4.54
C PHE A 128 -4.18 -1.24 -5.86
N MET A 129 -5.22 -1.88 -6.36
CA MET A 129 -5.19 -2.63 -7.61
C MET A 129 -6.53 -2.61 -8.33
N SER A 130 -6.48 -2.82 -9.64
CA SER A 130 -7.66 -3.03 -10.47
C SER A 130 -7.94 -4.53 -10.62
N LEU A 131 -9.20 -4.90 -10.66
CA LEU A 131 -9.67 -6.25 -10.91
C LEU A 131 -10.27 -6.32 -12.32
N LYS A 132 -9.73 -7.18 -13.17
CA LYS A 132 -10.09 -7.33 -14.58
C LYS A 132 -10.81 -8.65 -14.82
N ASP A 133 -11.77 -8.61 -15.72
CA ASP A 133 -12.41 -9.83 -16.24
C ASP A 133 -11.50 -10.57 -17.24
N ASN A 134 -11.98 -11.73 -17.72
CA ASN A 134 -11.25 -12.54 -18.69
C ASN A 134 -11.02 -11.85 -20.05
N ALA A 135 -11.75 -10.76 -20.34
CA ALA A 135 -11.54 -9.95 -21.53
C ALA A 135 -10.52 -8.82 -21.29
N GLY A 136 -9.94 -8.72 -20.09
CA GLY A 136 -8.98 -7.70 -19.71
C GLY A 136 -9.61 -6.35 -19.33
N LEU A 137 -10.92 -6.27 -19.21
CA LEU A 137 -11.63 -5.04 -18.85
C LEU A 137 -11.68 -4.88 -17.33
N VAL A 138 -11.34 -3.69 -16.85
CA VAL A 138 -11.46 -3.36 -15.43
C VAL A 138 -12.94 -3.35 -15.04
N LYS A 139 -13.30 -4.12 -14.02
CA LYS A 139 -14.65 -4.29 -13.49
C LYS A 139 -14.79 -3.81 -12.06
N MET A 140 -13.74 -3.92 -11.28
CA MET A 140 -13.71 -3.53 -9.88
C MET A 140 -12.33 -3.02 -9.49
N TYR A 141 -12.26 -2.47 -8.30
CA TYR A 141 -11.02 -2.05 -7.63
C TYR A 141 -10.92 -2.69 -6.27
N ALA A 142 -9.69 -2.86 -5.79
CA ALA A 142 -9.43 -3.40 -4.46
C ALA A 142 -8.37 -2.58 -3.73
N PHE A 143 -8.56 -2.46 -2.42
CA PHE A 143 -7.57 -2.00 -1.45
C PHE A 143 -7.28 -3.15 -0.50
N VAL A 144 -6.00 -3.44 -0.27
CA VAL A 144 -5.52 -4.53 0.59
C VAL A 144 -4.50 -3.96 1.57
N ASP A 145 -4.69 -4.23 2.85
CA ASP A 145 -3.74 -3.80 3.87
C ASP A 145 -2.40 -4.53 3.72
N VAL A 146 -1.28 -3.83 3.81
CA VAL A 146 0.05 -4.43 3.64
C VAL A 146 0.40 -5.35 4.82
N GLU A 147 0.10 -4.95 6.04
CA GLU A 147 0.40 -5.72 7.25
C GLU A 147 -0.60 -6.84 7.47
N GLN A 148 -1.87 -6.56 7.19
CA GLN A 148 -2.99 -7.48 7.37
C GLN A 148 -3.69 -7.75 6.03
N TYR A 149 -3.02 -8.46 5.13
CA TYR A 149 -3.49 -8.70 3.76
C TYR A 149 -4.87 -9.38 3.66
N GLN A 150 -5.43 -9.83 4.75
CA GLN A 150 -6.81 -10.34 4.85
C GLN A 150 -7.85 -9.19 4.89
N LEU A 151 -7.43 -7.98 5.27
CA LEU A 151 -8.27 -6.79 5.22
C LEU A 151 -8.33 -6.27 3.78
N VAL A 152 -9.42 -6.59 3.12
CA VAL A 152 -9.65 -6.28 1.71
C VAL A 152 -10.95 -5.51 1.56
N GLY A 153 -10.87 -4.33 0.97
CA GLY A 153 -12.03 -3.57 0.50
C GLY A 153 -12.16 -3.64 -1.02
N THR A 154 -13.33 -3.96 -1.53
CA THR A 154 -13.60 -4.01 -2.99
C THR A 154 -14.81 -3.16 -3.35
N GLY A 155 -14.84 -2.64 -4.58
CA GLY A 155 -15.96 -1.85 -5.10
C GLY A 155 -15.91 -1.69 -6.61
N GLY A 156 -17.03 -1.34 -7.22
CA GLY A 156 -17.13 -1.05 -8.65
C GLY A 156 -16.45 0.27 -9.04
N THR A 157 -16.25 1.14 -8.08
CA THR A 157 -15.51 2.40 -8.22
C THR A 157 -14.37 2.46 -7.19
N VAL A 158 -13.37 3.31 -7.44
CA VAL A 158 -12.26 3.54 -6.49
C VAL A 158 -12.79 4.04 -5.15
N ALA A 159 -13.78 4.93 -5.16
CA ALA A 159 -14.39 5.48 -3.95
C ALA A 159 -15.10 4.39 -3.11
N GLU A 160 -15.88 3.52 -3.76
CA GLU A 160 -16.53 2.40 -3.08
C GLU A 160 -15.53 1.39 -2.50
N ALA A 161 -14.50 1.04 -3.27
CA ALA A 161 -13.46 0.13 -2.82
C ALA A 161 -12.71 0.69 -1.59
N ARG A 162 -12.33 1.98 -1.64
CA ARG A 162 -11.71 2.68 -0.52
C ARG A 162 -12.62 2.71 0.70
N ALA A 163 -13.89 3.03 0.50
CA ALA A 163 -14.89 3.05 1.56
C ALA A 163 -15.06 1.68 2.23
N SER A 164 -15.15 0.63 1.42
CA SER A 164 -15.22 -0.76 1.89
C SER A 164 -13.98 -1.13 2.70
N TYR A 165 -12.79 -0.71 2.27
CA TYR A 165 -11.53 -0.95 2.99
C TYR A 165 -11.50 -0.22 4.33
N VAL A 166 -11.81 1.08 4.36
CA VAL A 166 -11.85 1.86 5.60
C VAL A 166 -12.88 1.29 6.59
N LYS A 167 -14.01 0.81 6.09
CA LYS A 167 -15.00 0.11 6.91
C LYS A 167 -14.45 -1.20 7.49
N ALA A 168 -13.70 -1.98 6.69
CA ALA A 168 -13.07 -3.21 7.16
C ALA A 168 -12.04 -2.93 8.26
N LEU A 169 -11.26 -1.87 8.14
CA LEU A 169 -10.33 -1.41 9.18
C LEU A 169 -11.05 -1.08 10.49
N SER A 170 -12.22 -0.47 10.42
CA SER A 170 -13.02 -0.08 11.59
C SER A 170 -13.72 -1.28 12.25
N GLY A 171 -14.02 -2.34 11.50
CA GLY A 171 -14.74 -3.55 11.96
C GLY A 171 -13.88 -4.53 12.75
N ASP A 172 -12.56 -4.50 12.58
CA ASP A 172 -11.62 -5.44 13.23
C ASP A 172 -10.99 -4.88 14.52
N GLY A 173 -11.67 -3.92 15.17
CA GLY A 173 -11.23 -3.38 16.46
C GLY A 173 -10.05 -2.42 16.40
N ALA A 174 -9.61 -2.03 15.21
CA ALA A 174 -8.63 -0.97 15.03
C ALA A 174 -9.31 0.41 15.08
N VAL A 175 -9.79 0.81 16.23
CA VAL A 175 -9.99 2.22 16.53
C VAL A 175 -8.60 2.81 16.74
N SER A 176 -8.06 3.38 15.69
CA SER A 176 -6.97 4.34 15.76
C SER A 176 -7.09 5.37 14.65
N ALA A 177 -8.14 6.14 14.68
CA ALA A 177 -7.96 7.55 14.44
C ALA A 177 -7.15 8.06 15.65
N GLY A 178 -5.98 8.66 15.43
CA GLY A 178 -5.11 9.15 16.48
C GLY A 178 -5.77 10.24 17.33
N GLY A 179 -6.58 9.82 18.28
CA GLY A 179 -7.22 10.63 19.28
C GLY A 179 -7.17 9.88 20.59
N GLU A 180 -6.82 10.56 21.67
CA GLU A 180 -6.94 10.00 23.00
C GLU A 180 -8.42 9.58 23.25
N PRO A 181 -8.67 8.46 23.93
CA PRO A 181 -10.02 8.04 24.27
C PRO A 181 -10.69 9.10 25.15
N VAL A 182 -11.79 9.63 24.67
CA VAL A 182 -12.58 10.63 25.40
C VAL A 182 -13.81 9.95 25.97
N THR A 183 -14.02 10.11 27.25
CA THR A 183 -15.18 9.57 27.95
C THR A 183 -16.04 10.72 28.48
N GLY A 184 -17.33 10.66 28.26
CA GLY A 184 -18.25 11.69 28.72
C GLY A 184 -19.70 11.37 28.40
N VAL A 185 -20.63 12.18 28.90
CA VAL A 185 -22.04 12.10 28.56
C VAL A 185 -22.30 12.92 27.32
N ILE A 186 -22.95 12.32 26.31
CA ILE A 186 -23.33 13.02 25.10
C ILE A 186 -24.44 14.02 25.40
N GLN A 187 -24.18 15.29 25.21
CA GLN A 187 -25.15 16.37 25.35
C GLN A 187 -26.00 16.57 24.08
N GLU A 188 -25.35 16.45 22.94
CA GLU A 188 -25.98 16.69 21.65
C GLU A 188 -25.38 15.76 20.58
N ILE A 189 -26.20 15.22 19.68
CA ILE A 189 -25.78 14.36 18.59
C ILE A 189 -26.52 14.73 17.30
N HIS A 190 -25.79 14.93 16.22
CA HIS A 190 -26.29 15.13 14.88
C HIS A 190 -25.69 14.11 13.93
N SER A 191 -26.46 13.71 12.92
CA SER A 191 -25.95 12.86 11.87
C SER A 191 -25.99 13.60 10.53
N ALA A 192 -24.97 13.41 9.71
CA ALA A 192 -24.94 13.89 8.33
C ALA A 192 -24.40 12.80 7.43
N VAL A 193 -24.97 12.68 6.24
CA VAL A 193 -24.45 11.80 5.20
C VAL A 193 -23.47 12.59 4.35
N SER A 194 -22.19 12.17 4.34
CA SER A 194 -21.14 12.76 3.53
C SER A 194 -20.43 11.63 2.78
N GLU A 195 -20.33 11.76 1.46
CA GLU A 195 -19.68 10.77 0.59
C GLU A 195 -20.23 9.35 0.71
N GLY A 196 -21.52 9.21 1.01
CA GLY A 196 -22.19 7.91 1.17
C GLY A 196 -22.04 7.28 2.56
N PHE A 197 -21.40 7.94 3.50
CA PHE A 197 -21.26 7.51 4.89
C PHE A 197 -22.08 8.36 5.84
N THR A 198 -22.67 7.73 6.86
CA THR A 198 -23.25 8.44 7.97
C THR A 198 -22.15 8.80 8.97
N ARG A 199 -21.98 10.09 9.20
CA ARG A 199 -21.09 10.61 10.25
C ARG A 199 -21.95 11.17 11.36
N TYR A 200 -21.60 10.86 12.60
CA TYR A 200 -22.23 11.42 13.79
C TYR A 200 -21.31 12.49 14.37
N TYR A 201 -21.86 13.67 14.52
CA TYR A 201 -21.23 14.80 15.18
C TYR A 201 -21.85 14.91 16.57
N PHE A 202 -21.07 14.85 17.62
CA PHE A 202 -21.59 14.90 18.98
C PHE A 202 -20.77 15.81 19.86
N LYS A 203 -21.44 16.39 20.85
CA LYS A 203 -20.84 17.23 21.87
C LYS A 203 -20.99 16.51 23.21
N LEU A 204 -19.92 16.50 23.99
CA LEU A 204 -19.95 15.98 25.35
C LEU A 204 -20.31 17.10 26.33
N ASP A 205 -20.99 16.74 27.40
CA ASP A 205 -21.35 17.69 28.47
C ASP A 205 -20.10 18.30 29.09
N GLY A 206 -20.08 19.65 29.16
CA GLY A 206 -18.94 20.41 29.64
C GLY A 206 -17.77 20.57 28.66
N ALA A 207 -17.85 20.06 27.42
CA ALA A 207 -16.81 20.24 26.40
C ALA A 207 -17.28 21.19 25.30
N ASP A 208 -16.40 22.11 24.87
CA ASP A 208 -16.66 22.98 23.72
C ASP A 208 -16.26 22.34 22.36
N THR A 209 -15.72 21.14 22.40
CA THR A 209 -15.24 20.41 21.22
C THR A 209 -16.36 19.55 20.60
N ILE A 210 -16.47 19.59 19.27
CA ILE A 210 -17.34 18.68 18.53
C ILE A 210 -16.53 17.45 18.13
N TYR A 211 -16.98 16.29 18.53
CA TYR A 211 -16.38 15.00 18.17
C TYR A 211 -17.08 14.41 16.95
N VAL A 212 -16.37 13.63 16.16
CA VAL A 212 -16.90 12.98 14.96
C VAL A 212 -16.66 11.49 15.05
N ALA A 213 -17.72 10.71 14.87
CA ALA A 213 -17.65 9.26 14.73
C ALA A 213 -18.29 8.83 13.41
N GLY A 214 -17.70 7.86 12.73
CA GLY A 214 -18.28 7.18 11.58
C GLY A 214 -18.75 5.78 11.97
N ILE A 215 -19.83 5.32 11.34
CA ILE A 215 -20.27 3.92 11.38
C ILE A 215 -20.12 3.33 10.00
#